data_a6dad4c75718d0526a1cacb826c4bddf
#
_entry.id   a6dad4c75718d0526a1cacb826c4bddf
#
_cell.length_a   1.000
_cell.length_b   1.000
_cell.length_c   1.000
_cell.angle_alpha   90.00
_cell.angle_beta   90.00
_cell.angle_gamma   90.00
#
_symmetry.space_group_name_H-M   'P 1'
#
loop_
_entity.id
_entity.type
_entity.pdbx_description
1 polymer ?
#
loop_
_entity_poly.entity_id
_entity_poly.type
_entity_poly.pdbx_seq_one_letter_code
_entity_poly.pdbx_strand_id
1 'polypeptide(L)'
;MKDGDSIDDKANVSGQHPTPMLDQLEDGPWPSFVTGLKRLRDTKGAEYAPMMNDLMGQLNHSYEERLGFWKGGVVSVFGYGGGIIPRYSEVAEKFPASKEFHTLRVMPPPGFHYTTDILRKLCDIWEKHGSGLIAFHGQSGDIMFQGCTTENTQKAFDALNEVGFDLGGAGPALRTSMSCVGAARCEQSCFDESRALRGVINSFLDEMHRPSLPYKFKFKFSGCGNDCVNAIHRSDFAVIGTWRDDMKVNQEEVKKHVAKVGRKYMIDTVVSMCPTRALSLNDDDTLDVDNNSCVRCMHCINVMTKALSPGDDRGASIMIGGKRSLKVGDLMGTMVVPFMKLETDEDFEALEEFAETCIEFFADNALEHERIGETIDRISLPVFLEAVGIEANPNMVNHPRTSSYVRTDDFDEEAEKWFERKAAESSAAVAGE
;
A
#
# COMPACT_ATOMS: atom_id res chain seq x y z
N MET A 1 -13.63 20.39 -34.64
CA MET A 1 -14.97 19.84 -34.88
C MET A 1 -14.95 19.32 -36.30
N LYS A 2 -14.95 18.02 -36.50
CA LYS A 2 -15.21 17.40 -37.78
C LYS A 2 -16.66 16.92 -37.73
N ASP A 3 -17.44 17.46 -38.62
CA ASP A 3 -18.85 17.13 -38.83
C ASP A 3 -18.99 15.68 -39.28
N GLY A 4 -19.95 14.98 -38.67
CA GLY A 4 -20.73 13.97 -39.33
C GLY A 4 -20.17 12.55 -39.33
N ASP A 5 -20.10 11.90 -38.16
CA ASP A 5 -20.44 10.49 -38.12
C ASP A 5 -21.67 10.34 -37.23
N SER A 6 -22.80 10.12 -37.85
CA SER A 6 -24.02 9.69 -37.21
C SER A 6 -23.80 8.31 -36.66
N ILE A 7 -23.39 8.24 -35.37
CA ILE A 7 -23.57 7.02 -34.60
C ILE A 7 -25.07 6.79 -34.59
N ASP A 8 -25.51 5.66 -35.14
CA ASP A 8 -26.91 5.26 -35.20
C ASP A 8 -27.59 5.55 -33.87
N ASP A 9 -28.57 6.44 -33.86
CA ASP A 9 -29.42 6.88 -32.76
C ASP A 9 -30.36 5.76 -32.23
N LYS A 10 -29.88 4.53 -32.24
CA LYS A 10 -30.52 3.42 -31.56
C LYS A 10 -29.70 3.10 -30.32
N ALA A 11 -29.64 4.05 -29.38
CA ALA A 11 -29.37 3.71 -28.00
C ALA A 11 -30.45 2.72 -27.54
N ASN A 12 -30.15 1.46 -27.64
CA ASN A 12 -31.01 0.40 -27.23
C ASN A 12 -30.98 0.41 -25.69
N VAL A 13 -31.95 1.02 -25.05
CA VAL A 13 -32.12 1.17 -23.60
C VAL A 13 -32.09 -0.21 -22.85
N SER A 14 -31.99 -1.30 -23.58
CA SER A 14 -31.88 -2.68 -23.08
C SER A 14 -30.86 -3.54 -23.84
N GLY A 15 -30.08 -2.98 -24.77
CA GLY A 15 -29.13 -3.73 -25.59
C GLY A 15 -27.71 -3.78 -25.00
N GLN A 16 -27.00 -4.86 -25.34
CA GLN A 16 -25.56 -4.95 -25.05
C GLN A 16 -24.80 -4.02 -25.98
N HIS A 17 -23.95 -3.15 -25.43
CA HIS A 17 -23.04 -2.35 -26.23
C HIS A 17 -21.94 -3.22 -26.86
N PRO A 18 -21.58 -2.99 -28.13
CA PRO A 18 -20.37 -3.59 -28.70
C PRO A 18 -19.13 -3.10 -27.93
N THR A 19 -18.22 -4.01 -27.59
CA THR A 19 -17.03 -3.70 -26.80
C THR A 19 -15.73 -4.25 -27.42
N PRO A 20 -15.45 -3.97 -28.70
CA PRO A 20 -14.34 -4.58 -29.42
C PRO A 20 -12.96 -4.25 -28.82
N MET A 21 -12.80 -3.07 -28.23
CA MET A 21 -11.55 -2.68 -27.60
C MET A 21 -11.34 -3.40 -26.25
N LEU A 22 -12.42 -3.61 -25.49
CA LEU A 22 -12.35 -4.34 -24.22
C LEU A 22 -12.20 -5.83 -24.44
N ASP A 23 -12.80 -6.39 -25.49
CA ASP A 23 -12.76 -7.80 -25.81
C ASP A 23 -11.33 -8.30 -26.02
N GLN A 24 -10.44 -7.45 -26.52
CA GLN A 24 -9.01 -7.75 -26.68
C GLN A 24 -8.31 -8.05 -25.33
N LEU A 25 -8.84 -7.54 -24.21
CA LEU A 25 -8.27 -7.78 -22.89
C LEU A 25 -8.63 -9.16 -22.31
N GLU A 26 -9.50 -9.91 -22.99
CA GLU A 26 -9.82 -11.29 -22.60
C GLU A 26 -8.87 -12.31 -23.24
N ASP A 27 -8.04 -11.91 -24.20
CA ASP A 27 -7.06 -12.78 -24.83
C ASP A 27 -5.94 -13.13 -23.83
N GLY A 28 -5.79 -14.41 -23.55
CA GLY A 28 -4.75 -14.90 -22.66
C GLY A 28 -5.22 -15.95 -21.64
N PRO A 29 -4.28 -16.53 -20.87
CA PRO A 29 -4.58 -17.64 -19.97
C PRO A 29 -5.25 -17.24 -18.65
N TRP A 30 -5.31 -15.93 -18.33
CA TRP A 30 -5.82 -15.44 -17.06
C TRP A 30 -7.15 -14.72 -17.21
N PRO A 31 -8.08 -14.87 -16.25
CA PRO A 31 -9.31 -14.08 -16.24
C PRO A 31 -8.99 -12.58 -16.24
N SER A 32 -9.57 -11.85 -17.17
CA SER A 32 -9.44 -10.41 -17.22
C SER A 32 -10.52 -9.71 -16.38
N PHE A 33 -10.31 -8.43 -16.11
CA PHE A 33 -11.33 -7.53 -15.57
C PHE A 33 -12.61 -7.54 -16.44
N VAL A 34 -12.47 -7.57 -17.77
CA VAL A 34 -13.60 -7.62 -18.72
C VAL A 34 -14.42 -8.90 -18.56
N THR A 35 -13.76 -10.04 -18.35
CA THR A 35 -14.45 -11.32 -18.03
C THR A 35 -15.32 -11.18 -16.78
N GLY A 36 -14.83 -10.48 -15.76
CA GLY A 36 -15.60 -10.19 -14.54
C GLY A 36 -16.83 -9.33 -14.81
N LEU A 37 -16.68 -8.25 -15.58
CA LEU A 37 -17.80 -7.38 -15.97
C LEU A 37 -18.87 -8.11 -16.77
N LYS A 38 -18.47 -8.93 -17.75
CA LYS A 38 -19.39 -9.76 -18.54
C LYS A 38 -20.16 -10.74 -17.68
N ARG A 39 -19.49 -11.40 -16.73
CA ARG A 39 -20.15 -12.31 -15.78
C ARG A 39 -21.18 -11.59 -14.92
N LEU A 40 -20.86 -10.42 -14.39
CA LEU A 40 -21.81 -9.60 -13.61
C LEU A 40 -23.02 -9.20 -14.46
N ARG A 41 -22.80 -8.75 -15.70
CA ARG A 41 -23.87 -8.44 -16.65
C ARG A 41 -24.80 -9.62 -16.90
N ASP A 42 -24.24 -10.80 -17.11
CA ASP A 42 -24.95 -12.00 -17.54
C ASP A 42 -25.57 -12.79 -16.38
N THR A 43 -25.33 -12.37 -15.13
CA THR A 43 -25.92 -12.99 -13.93
C THR A 43 -27.42 -12.77 -13.91
N LYS A 44 -28.21 -13.86 -13.96
CA LYS A 44 -29.67 -13.79 -13.95
C LYS A 44 -30.18 -13.12 -12.67
N GLY A 45 -31.07 -12.15 -12.82
CA GLY A 45 -31.67 -11.41 -11.73
C GLY A 45 -30.77 -10.37 -11.09
N ALA A 46 -29.59 -10.08 -11.65
CA ALA A 46 -28.74 -9.00 -11.18
C ALA A 46 -29.44 -7.65 -11.42
N GLU A 47 -29.72 -6.94 -10.34
CA GLU A 47 -30.39 -5.63 -10.37
C GLU A 47 -29.57 -4.61 -11.15
N TYR A 48 -28.25 -4.75 -11.13
CA TYR A 48 -27.28 -3.84 -11.73
C TYR A 48 -26.78 -4.28 -13.13
N ALA A 49 -27.40 -5.28 -13.75
CA ALA A 49 -27.03 -5.70 -15.11
C ALA A 49 -27.08 -4.56 -16.15
N PRO A 50 -28.08 -3.65 -16.16
CA PRO A 50 -28.07 -2.47 -17.04
C PRO A 50 -26.88 -1.53 -16.78
N MET A 51 -26.50 -1.34 -15.52
CA MET A 51 -25.32 -0.55 -15.15
C MET A 51 -24.04 -1.19 -15.70
N MET A 52 -23.89 -2.51 -15.64
CA MET A 52 -22.73 -3.21 -16.21
C MET A 52 -22.66 -3.10 -17.72
N ASN A 53 -23.77 -3.15 -18.43
CA ASN A 53 -23.83 -2.92 -19.87
C ASN A 53 -23.33 -1.55 -20.24
N ASP A 54 -23.90 -0.52 -19.63
CA ASP A 54 -23.54 0.87 -19.89
C ASP A 54 -22.10 1.16 -19.44
N LEU A 55 -21.64 0.59 -18.32
CA LEU A 55 -20.26 0.70 -17.88
C LEU A 55 -19.28 0.16 -18.93
N MET A 56 -19.55 -1.03 -19.47
CA MET A 56 -18.68 -1.61 -20.49
C MET A 56 -18.68 -0.79 -21.79
N GLY A 57 -19.84 -0.30 -22.21
CA GLY A 57 -19.97 0.63 -23.35
C GLY A 57 -19.15 1.90 -23.13
N GLN A 58 -19.28 2.52 -21.96
CA GLN A 58 -18.51 3.72 -21.60
C GLN A 58 -17.00 3.45 -21.51
N LEU A 59 -16.59 2.33 -20.92
CA LEU A 59 -15.18 1.95 -20.84
C LEU A 59 -14.59 1.68 -22.23
N ASN A 60 -15.32 1.03 -23.12
CA ASN A 60 -14.89 0.80 -24.49
C ASN A 60 -14.71 2.15 -25.23
N HIS A 61 -15.68 3.05 -25.10
CA HIS A 61 -15.59 4.39 -25.66
C HIS A 61 -14.39 5.18 -25.09
N SER A 62 -14.19 5.15 -23.77
CA SER A 62 -13.01 5.77 -23.13
C SER A 62 -11.70 5.18 -23.66
N TYR A 63 -11.65 3.87 -23.90
CA TYR A 63 -10.45 3.20 -24.39
C TYR A 63 -10.15 3.52 -25.86
N GLU A 64 -11.17 3.61 -26.70
CA GLU A 64 -11.08 4.05 -28.10
C GLU A 64 -10.55 5.48 -28.20
N GLU A 65 -11.21 6.41 -27.52
CA GLU A 65 -10.91 7.84 -27.57
C GLU A 65 -9.67 8.24 -26.76
N ARG A 66 -9.15 7.35 -25.90
CA ARG A 66 -8.08 7.63 -24.94
C ARG A 66 -8.40 8.79 -23.98
N LEU A 67 -9.66 8.94 -23.63
CA LEU A 67 -10.18 9.98 -22.75
C LEU A 67 -10.89 9.38 -21.54
N GLY A 68 -10.84 10.09 -20.41
CA GLY A 68 -11.65 9.76 -19.24
C GLY A 68 -12.95 10.55 -19.25
N PHE A 69 -14.08 9.87 -19.09
CA PHE A 69 -15.41 10.47 -19.08
C PHE A 69 -16.04 10.49 -17.68
N TRP A 70 -15.19 10.47 -16.65
CA TRP A 70 -15.64 10.54 -15.28
C TRP A 70 -15.23 11.87 -14.65
N LYS A 71 -16.20 12.54 -14.04
CA LYS A 71 -15.94 13.68 -13.15
C LYS A 71 -16.22 13.32 -11.71
N GLY A 72 -15.49 14.00 -10.83
CA GLY A 72 -15.73 13.94 -9.39
C GLY A 72 -16.99 14.70 -8.99
N GLY A 73 -17.22 14.79 -7.70
CA GLY A 73 -18.33 15.51 -7.10
C GLY A 73 -18.28 15.32 -5.59
N VAL A 74 -19.40 15.55 -4.93
CA VAL A 74 -19.56 15.30 -3.49
C VAL A 74 -20.65 14.26 -3.32
N VAL A 75 -20.31 13.16 -2.66
CA VAL A 75 -21.25 12.13 -2.19
C VAL A 75 -20.79 11.75 -0.78
N SER A 76 -21.73 11.76 0.14
CA SER A 76 -21.46 11.37 1.54
C SER A 76 -22.61 10.56 2.09
N VAL A 77 -22.32 9.77 3.10
CA VAL A 77 -23.31 9.15 3.97
C VAL A 77 -23.51 10.04 5.20
N PHE A 78 -24.58 9.81 5.94
CA PHE A 78 -24.91 10.63 7.12
C PHE A 78 -23.77 10.59 8.13
N GLY A 79 -23.29 11.77 8.51
CA GLY A 79 -22.18 11.97 9.44
C GLY A 79 -20.78 11.89 8.81
N TYR A 80 -20.64 11.46 7.55
CA TYR A 80 -19.34 11.29 6.90
C TYR A 80 -19.24 12.11 5.61
N GLY A 81 -18.15 12.83 5.46
CA GLY A 81 -17.76 13.50 4.22
C GLY A 81 -16.70 12.72 3.40
N GLY A 82 -16.22 11.58 3.91
CA GLY A 82 -15.18 10.74 3.32
C GLY A 82 -15.64 9.31 3.05
N GLY A 83 -14.70 8.45 2.63
CA GLY A 83 -14.94 7.03 2.38
C GLY A 83 -15.60 6.69 1.05
N ILE A 84 -16.10 7.68 0.32
CA ILE A 84 -16.73 7.50 -0.99
C ILE A 84 -15.92 8.25 -2.04
N ILE A 85 -15.66 7.61 -3.18
CA ILE A 85 -15.08 8.24 -4.36
C ILE A 85 -16.22 8.51 -5.33
N PRO A 86 -16.65 9.77 -5.49
CA PRO A 86 -17.72 10.11 -6.43
C PRO A 86 -17.27 9.89 -7.87
N ARG A 87 -18.16 9.33 -8.66
CA ARG A 87 -17.99 9.10 -10.09
C ARG A 87 -19.29 9.43 -10.82
N TYR A 88 -19.28 10.51 -11.58
CA TYR A 88 -20.37 10.91 -12.45
C TYR A 88 -19.92 10.83 -13.90
N SER A 89 -20.73 10.23 -14.77
CA SER A 89 -20.43 10.13 -16.19
C SER A 89 -20.63 11.48 -16.90
N GLU A 90 -19.66 11.89 -17.68
CA GLU A 90 -19.78 13.07 -18.57
C GLU A 90 -20.49 12.72 -19.88
N VAL A 91 -20.72 11.42 -20.12
CA VAL A 91 -21.45 10.89 -21.31
C VAL A 91 -22.71 10.13 -20.88
N ALA A 92 -23.36 10.59 -19.82
CA ALA A 92 -24.56 9.97 -19.24
C ALA A 92 -25.74 9.85 -20.22
N GLU A 93 -25.79 10.68 -21.24
CA GLU A 93 -26.80 10.60 -22.31
C GLU A 93 -26.64 9.33 -23.16
N LYS A 94 -25.40 8.88 -23.36
CA LYS A 94 -25.09 7.65 -24.10
C LYS A 94 -25.19 6.40 -23.22
N PHE A 95 -24.88 6.54 -21.92
CA PHE A 95 -24.77 5.45 -20.96
C PHE A 95 -25.53 5.79 -19.67
N PRO A 96 -26.87 5.89 -19.72
CA PRO A 96 -27.66 6.43 -18.61
C PRO A 96 -27.66 5.55 -17.36
N ALA A 97 -27.51 4.22 -17.46
CA ALA A 97 -27.48 3.34 -16.32
C ALA A 97 -26.16 3.40 -15.55
N SER A 98 -25.07 3.90 -16.17
CA SER A 98 -23.78 4.16 -15.49
C SER A 98 -23.53 5.64 -15.21
N LYS A 99 -24.57 6.49 -15.24
CA LYS A 99 -24.44 7.92 -14.96
C LYS A 99 -23.80 8.23 -13.62
N GLU A 100 -24.03 7.40 -12.63
CA GLU A 100 -23.41 7.41 -11.30
C GLU A 100 -22.75 6.05 -11.08
N PHE A 101 -21.48 6.06 -10.73
CA PHE A 101 -20.70 4.85 -10.50
C PHE A 101 -19.75 5.05 -9.32
N HIS A 102 -20.32 5.40 -8.15
CA HIS A 102 -19.55 5.72 -6.96
C HIS A 102 -18.83 4.48 -6.43
N THR A 103 -17.72 4.72 -5.76
CA THR A 103 -16.94 3.67 -5.12
C THR A 103 -16.90 3.90 -3.62
N LEU A 104 -17.31 2.92 -2.83
CA LEU A 104 -17.15 2.91 -1.38
C LEU A 104 -15.83 2.21 -1.04
N ARG A 105 -15.09 2.78 -0.11
CA ARG A 105 -13.84 2.22 0.41
C ARG A 105 -14.15 1.56 1.75
N VAL A 106 -14.27 0.25 1.75
CA VAL A 106 -14.52 -0.52 2.98
C VAL A 106 -13.20 -0.72 3.71
N MET A 107 -13.12 -0.26 4.95
CA MET A 107 -11.90 -0.32 5.76
C MET A 107 -11.53 -1.78 6.10
N PRO A 108 -10.28 -2.21 5.88
CA PRO A 108 -9.86 -3.55 6.20
C PRO A 108 -9.66 -3.74 7.70
N PRO A 109 -9.79 -4.98 8.21
CA PRO A 109 -9.27 -5.31 9.52
C PRO A 109 -7.74 -5.25 9.53
N PRO A 110 -7.10 -5.02 10.70
CA PRO A 110 -5.65 -5.09 10.82
C PRO A 110 -5.10 -6.42 10.29
N GLY A 111 -3.99 -6.34 9.53
CA GLY A 111 -3.35 -7.52 8.93
C GLY A 111 -4.13 -8.20 7.80
N PHE A 112 -5.24 -7.63 7.34
CA PHE A 112 -6.08 -8.11 6.20
C PHE A 112 -6.65 -9.52 6.36
N HIS A 113 -6.88 -9.97 7.59
CA HIS A 113 -7.47 -11.27 7.83
C HIS A 113 -9.00 -11.23 7.77
N TYR A 114 -9.57 -11.95 6.82
CA TYR A 114 -11.00 -12.14 6.67
C TYR A 114 -11.36 -13.62 6.79
N THR A 115 -12.47 -13.91 7.41
CA THR A 115 -13.09 -15.24 7.28
C THR A 115 -13.84 -15.32 5.96
N THR A 116 -13.98 -16.54 5.41
CA THR A 116 -14.78 -16.74 4.19
C THR A 116 -16.26 -16.40 4.41
N ASP A 117 -16.76 -16.50 5.64
CA ASP A 117 -18.11 -16.12 5.99
C ASP A 117 -18.31 -14.60 5.89
N ILE A 118 -17.41 -13.83 6.49
CA ILE A 118 -17.51 -12.36 6.41
C ILE A 118 -17.33 -11.85 4.98
N LEU A 119 -16.44 -12.48 4.19
CA LEU A 119 -16.30 -12.11 2.78
C LEU A 119 -17.57 -12.36 1.98
N ARG A 120 -18.29 -13.48 2.24
CA ARG A 120 -19.60 -13.73 1.61
C ARG A 120 -20.62 -12.68 2.01
N LYS A 121 -20.71 -12.31 3.30
CA LYS A 121 -21.61 -11.25 3.75
C LYS A 121 -21.31 -9.91 3.06
N LEU A 122 -20.04 -9.55 2.93
CA LEU A 122 -19.64 -8.34 2.19
C LEU A 122 -20.04 -8.42 0.70
N CYS A 123 -19.90 -9.59 0.07
CA CYS A 123 -20.37 -9.81 -1.29
C CYS A 123 -21.90 -9.64 -1.38
N ASP A 124 -22.65 -10.28 -0.48
CA ASP A 124 -24.14 -10.22 -0.45
C ASP A 124 -24.63 -8.76 -0.28
N ILE A 125 -23.99 -8.00 0.62
CA ILE A 125 -24.28 -6.57 0.79
C ILE A 125 -24.05 -5.80 -0.53
N TRP A 126 -22.93 -6.08 -1.21
CA TRP A 126 -22.60 -5.34 -2.40
C TRP A 126 -23.40 -5.78 -3.63
N GLU A 127 -23.80 -7.02 -3.72
CA GLU A 127 -24.76 -7.49 -4.72
C GLU A 127 -26.16 -6.88 -4.54
N LYS A 128 -26.53 -6.57 -3.30
CA LYS A 128 -27.83 -5.97 -2.98
C LYS A 128 -27.87 -4.46 -3.18
N HIS A 129 -26.80 -3.75 -2.88
CA HIS A 129 -26.78 -2.28 -2.82
C HIS A 129 -25.87 -1.63 -3.86
N GLY A 130 -25.12 -2.41 -4.63
CA GLY A 130 -24.19 -1.95 -5.65
C GLY A 130 -24.11 -2.92 -6.83
N SER A 131 -23.14 -2.69 -7.68
CA SER A 131 -22.98 -3.43 -8.95
C SER A 131 -22.53 -4.88 -8.80
N GLY A 132 -22.08 -5.30 -7.62
CA GLY A 132 -21.39 -6.57 -7.41
C GLY A 132 -19.90 -6.54 -7.77
N LEU A 133 -19.38 -5.47 -8.37
CA LEU A 133 -17.96 -5.35 -8.73
C LEU A 133 -17.12 -4.98 -7.51
N ILE A 134 -16.16 -5.83 -7.15
CA ILE A 134 -15.26 -5.65 -6.02
C ILE A 134 -13.81 -5.63 -6.51
N ALA A 135 -12.99 -4.74 -5.96
CA ALA A 135 -11.55 -4.73 -6.15
C ALA A 135 -10.83 -4.61 -4.81
N PHE A 136 -9.71 -5.33 -4.65
CA PHE A 136 -8.83 -5.21 -3.50
C PHE A 136 -7.74 -4.18 -3.79
N HIS A 137 -7.72 -3.09 -3.02
CA HIS A 137 -6.79 -2.01 -3.23
C HIS A 137 -5.47 -2.22 -2.47
N GLY A 138 -4.42 -2.65 -3.17
CA GLY A 138 -3.14 -3.04 -2.56
C GLY A 138 -2.41 -1.96 -1.77
N GLN A 139 -2.71 -0.66 -1.97
CA GLN A 139 -1.99 0.44 -1.33
C GLN A 139 -2.57 0.90 0.01
N SER A 140 -3.81 0.56 0.29
CA SER A 140 -4.49 0.90 1.55
C SER A 140 -5.21 -0.29 2.17
N GLY A 141 -5.27 -1.41 1.43
CA GLY A 141 -5.95 -2.62 1.89
C GLY A 141 -7.48 -2.54 1.81
N ASP A 142 -8.06 -1.41 1.42
CA ASP A 142 -9.50 -1.30 1.30
C ASP A 142 -10.07 -2.34 0.34
N ILE A 143 -11.24 -2.86 0.68
CA ILE A 143 -12.11 -3.46 -0.31
C ILE A 143 -12.85 -2.31 -1.01
N MET A 144 -12.65 -2.19 -2.31
CA MET A 144 -13.30 -1.17 -3.13
C MET A 144 -14.61 -1.74 -3.67
N PHE A 145 -15.72 -1.26 -3.15
CA PHE A 145 -17.06 -1.54 -3.66
C PHE A 145 -17.35 -0.56 -4.81
N GLN A 146 -17.29 -1.02 -6.04
CA GLN A 146 -17.36 -0.18 -7.24
C GLN A 146 -18.73 -0.25 -7.89
N GLY A 147 -19.35 0.90 -8.16
CA GLY A 147 -20.63 0.99 -8.86
C GLY A 147 -21.83 1.03 -7.93
N CYS A 148 -22.04 2.19 -7.33
CA CYS A 148 -23.20 2.51 -6.51
C CYS A 148 -23.80 3.83 -6.99
N THR A 149 -25.12 3.97 -6.91
CA THR A 149 -25.79 5.25 -7.10
C THR A 149 -25.79 6.06 -5.80
N THR A 150 -25.96 7.37 -5.89
CA THR A 150 -26.06 8.25 -4.72
C THR A 150 -27.13 7.77 -3.73
N GLU A 151 -28.29 7.33 -4.22
CA GLU A 151 -29.40 6.81 -3.40
C GLU A 151 -29.01 5.58 -2.57
N ASN A 152 -28.17 4.69 -3.12
CA ASN A 152 -27.83 3.44 -2.48
C ASN A 152 -26.59 3.50 -1.58
N THR A 153 -25.85 4.63 -1.58
CA THR A 153 -24.65 4.77 -0.73
C THR A 153 -24.97 4.61 0.76
N GLN A 154 -26.03 5.27 1.25
CA GLN A 154 -26.44 5.16 2.65
C GLN A 154 -26.87 3.73 3.01
N LYS A 155 -27.65 3.08 2.16
CA LYS A 155 -28.13 1.70 2.38
C LYS A 155 -26.96 0.71 2.47
N ALA A 156 -25.96 0.86 1.59
CA ALA A 156 -24.74 0.05 1.62
C ALA A 156 -23.91 0.30 2.89
N PHE A 157 -23.79 1.55 3.30
CA PHE A 157 -23.10 1.93 4.51
C PHE A 157 -23.75 1.36 5.77
N ASP A 158 -25.07 1.50 5.90
CA ASP A 158 -25.82 0.98 7.04
C ASP A 158 -25.66 -0.55 7.15
N ALA A 159 -25.78 -1.27 6.02
CA ALA A 159 -25.58 -2.71 5.97
C ALA A 159 -24.13 -3.14 6.30
N LEU A 160 -23.12 -2.36 5.95
CA LEU A 160 -21.73 -2.58 6.35
C LEU A 160 -21.55 -2.42 7.86
N ASN A 161 -22.14 -1.38 8.45
CA ASN A 161 -22.10 -1.16 9.90
C ASN A 161 -22.76 -2.29 10.69
N GLU A 162 -23.88 -2.85 10.19
CA GLU A 162 -24.55 -4.00 10.82
C GLU A 162 -23.63 -5.24 10.94
N VAL A 163 -22.66 -5.40 10.05
CA VAL A 163 -21.68 -6.50 10.09
C VAL A 163 -20.32 -6.08 10.66
N GLY A 164 -20.24 -4.86 11.24
CA GLY A 164 -19.05 -4.36 11.95
C GLY A 164 -17.97 -3.79 11.05
N PHE A 165 -18.32 -3.36 9.83
CA PHE A 165 -17.40 -2.65 8.93
C PHE A 165 -17.75 -1.18 8.79
N ASP A 166 -16.72 -0.39 8.54
CA ASP A 166 -16.83 1.05 8.33
C ASP A 166 -16.16 1.46 7.01
N LEU A 167 -16.34 2.72 6.61
CA LEU A 167 -15.66 3.29 5.46
C LEU A 167 -14.25 3.77 5.86
N GLY A 168 -13.31 3.60 4.95
CA GLY A 168 -11.98 4.19 5.06
C GLY A 168 -11.94 5.63 4.56
N GLY A 169 -10.74 6.22 4.51
CA GLY A 169 -10.56 7.61 4.08
C GLY A 169 -10.52 7.80 2.56
N ALA A 170 -11.12 8.88 2.09
CA ALA A 170 -11.06 9.34 0.70
C ALA A 170 -10.86 10.86 0.64
N GLY A 171 -10.32 11.37 -0.49
CA GLY A 171 -10.13 12.82 -0.67
C GLY A 171 -9.00 13.42 0.20
N PRO A 172 -9.10 14.72 0.55
CA PRO A 172 -8.15 15.45 1.39
C PRO A 172 -8.41 15.17 2.87
N ALA A 173 -8.08 13.97 3.30
CA ALA A 173 -8.38 13.45 4.64
C ALA A 173 -7.31 12.43 5.05
N LEU A 174 -7.37 12.00 6.30
CA LEU A 174 -6.66 10.79 6.71
C LEU A 174 -7.17 9.62 5.84
N ARG A 175 -6.25 8.90 5.25
CA ARG A 175 -6.58 7.75 4.39
C ARG A 175 -6.60 6.47 5.21
N THR A 176 -7.30 5.49 4.72
CA THR A 176 -7.26 4.15 5.29
C THR A 176 -5.84 3.74 5.59
N SER A 177 -5.58 3.46 6.85
CA SER A 177 -4.29 3.00 7.34
C SER A 177 -4.20 1.49 7.25
N MET A 178 -3.00 0.95 7.14
CA MET A 178 -2.79 -0.49 7.02
C MET A 178 -1.58 -0.96 7.80
N SER A 179 -1.64 -2.20 8.28
CA SER A 179 -0.51 -2.92 8.87
C SER A 179 -0.17 -4.16 8.08
N CYS A 180 1.05 -4.68 8.25
CA CYS A 180 1.37 -6.02 7.80
C CYS A 180 0.65 -7.07 8.66
N VAL A 181 0.87 -8.35 8.39
CA VAL A 181 0.28 -9.46 9.16
C VAL A 181 0.71 -9.45 10.63
N GLY A 182 1.88 -8.91 10.92
CA GLY A 182 2.43 -8.58 12.22
C GLY A 182 2.55 -9.73 13.20
N ALA A 183 2.61 -9.38 14.48
CA ALA A 183 2.82 -10.30 15.60
C ALA A 183 1.80 -11.44 15.67
N ALA A 184 0.62 -11.28 15.07
CA ALA A 184 -0.40 -12.32 15.01
C ALA A 184 0.06 -13.58 14.25
N ARG A 185 0.98 -13.45 13.29
CA ARG A 185 1.44 -14.57 12.44
C ARG A 185 2.92 -14.54 12.05
N CYS A 186 3.67 -13.51 12.44
CA CYS A 186 5.05 -13.33 12.01
C CYS A 186 5.97 -13.24 13.22
N GLU A 187 6.86 -14.20 13.36
CA GLU A 187 7.88 -14.27 14.41
C GLU A 187 8.94 -13.15 14.29
N GLN A 188 9.01 -12.49 13.14
CA GLN A 188 9.93 -11.38 12.87
C GLN A 188 9.39 -10.03 13.36
N SER A 189 8.13 -9.96 13.77
CA SER A 189 7.53 -8.73 14.24
C SER A 189 8.18 -8.22 15.53
N CYS A 190 8.40 -6.92 15.60
CA CYS A 190 9.04 -6.25 16.72
C CYS A 190 8.06 -5.50 17.63
N PHE A 191 6.79 -5.39 17.27
CA PHE A 191 5.73 -4.78 18.09
C PHE A 191 4.36 -5.31 17.66
N ASP A 192 3.28 -4.92 18.35
CA ASP A 192 1.89 -5.24 17.94
C ASP A 192 1.36 -4.20 16.95
N GLU A 193 1.50 -4.46 15.66
CA GLU A 193 1.05 -3.58 14.58
C GLU A 193 -0.48 -3.44 14.54
N SER A 194 -1.19 -4.50 14.94
CA SER A 194 -2.65 -4.48 14.95
C SER A 194 -3.16 -3.54 16.02
N ARG A 195 -2.52 -3.51 17.18
CA ARG A 195 -2.82 -2.57 18.26
C ARG A 195 -2.50 -1.13 17.85
N ALA A 196 -1.28 -0.90 17.32
CA ALA A 196 -0.86 0.42 16.85
C ALA A 196 -1.81 0.97 15.79
N LEU A 197 -2.19 0.14 14.81
CA LEU A 197 -3.14 0.53 13.77
C LEU A 197 -4.51 0.89 14.33
N ARG A 198 -5.05 0.08 15.28
CA ARG A 198 -6.36 0.36 15.89
C ARG A 198 -6.34 1.65 16.71
N GLY A 199 -5.30 1.85 17.52
CA GLY A 199 -5.14 3.07 18.31
C GLY A 199 -5.20 4.30 17.42
N VAL A 200 -4.30 4.37 16.44
CA VAL A 200 -4.26 5.50 15.50
C VAL A 200 -5.58 5.68 14.71
N ILE A 201 -6.22 4.59 14.24
CA ILE A 201 -7.51 4.74 13.55
C ILE A 201 -8.57 5.31 14.49
N ASN A 202 -8.68 4.80 15.73
CA ASN A 202 -9.69 5.24 16.66
C ASN A 202 -9.48 6.70 17.09
N SER A 203 -8.24 7.13 17.27
CA SER A 203 -7.90 8.51 17.66
C SER A 203 -8.21 9.52 16.54
N PHE A 204 -8.15 9.09 15.26
CA PHE A 204 -8.28 9.98 14.09
C PHE A 204 -9.44 9.61 13.15
N LEU A 205 -10.53 9.07 13.69
CA LEU A 205 -11.73 8.75 12.90
C LEU A 205 -12.35 9.98 12.23
N ASP A 206 -12.36 11.11 12.93
CA ASP A 206 -12.91 12.36 12.40
C ASP A 206 -12.11 12.89 11.22
N GLU A 207 -10.78 12.83 11.27
CA GLU A 207 -9.88 13.20 10.17
C GLU A 207 -9.97 12.25 8.98
N MET A 208 -10.43 11.02 9.21
CA MET A 208 -10.69 10.04 8.14
C MET A 208 -12.04 10.27 7.47
N HIS A 209 -13.09 10.51 8.26
CA HIS A 209 -14.47 10.60 7.77
C HIS A 209 -14.87 12.02 7.36
N ARG A 210 -14.21 13.04 7.92
CA ARG A 210 -14.48 14.46 7.61
C ARG A 210 -13.25 15.06 6.95
N PRO A 211 -13.30 15.34 5.64
CA PRO A 211 -12.17 15.96 4.95
C PRO A 211 -11.80 17.29 5.58
N SER A 212 -10.69 17.35 6.29
CA SER A 212 -10.23 18.53 7.05
C SER A 212 -8.76 18.86 6.80
N LEU A 213 -8.03 18.01 6.05
CA LEU A 213 -6.62 18.18 5.81
C LEU A 213 -6.36 18.89 4.47
N PRO A 214 -5.24 19.61 4.30
CA PRO A 214 -4.87 20.23 3.02
C PRO A 214 -4.75 19.24 1.87
N TYR A 215 -4.35 18.00 2.17
CA TYR A 215 -4.33 16.87 1.27
C TYR A 215 -4.39 15.55 2.03
N LYS A 216 -4.22 14.42 1.34
CA LYS A 216 -4.24 13.08 1.94
C LYS A 216 -3.05 12.86 2.87
N PHE A 217 -3.30 12.27 4.03
CA PHE A 217 -2.32 11.76 4.97
C PHE A 217 -2.47 10.25 5.14
N LYS A 218 -1.39 9.51 5.32
CA LYS A 218 -1.40 8.04 5.38
C LYS A 218 -0.49 7.51 6.45
N PHE A 219 -1.00 6.60 7.26
CA PHE A 219 -0.21 5.75 8.15
C PHE A 219 0.01 4.38 7.55
N LYS A 220 1.17 3.78 7.83
CA LYS A 220 1.43 2.36 7.58
C LYS A 220 2.34 1.79 8.66
N PHE A 221 2.05 0.53 9.03
CA PHE A 221 2.72 -0.17 10.11
C PHE A 221 3.32 -1.47 9.59
N SER A 222 4.65 -1.55 9.61
CA SER A 222 5.42 -2.75 9.25
C SER A 222 6.11 -3.31 10.48
N GLY A 223 5.91 -4.57 10.81
CA GLY A 223 6.45 -5.21 12.01
C GLY A 223 7.96 -5.38 12.05
N CYS A 224 8.66 -5.23 10.93
CA CYS A 224 10.11 -5.31 10.83
C CYS A 224 10.65 -4.64 9.59
N GLY A 225 11.98 -4.60 9.43
CA GLY A 225 12.68 -4.00 8.29
C GLY A 225 12.40 -4.61 6.91
N ASN A 226 11.64 -5.71 6.82
CA ASN A 226 11.16 -6.21 5.52
C ASN A 226 10.14 -5.29 4.85
N ASP A 227 9.51 -4.42 5.62
CA ASP A 227 8.53 -3.44 5.14
C ASP A 227 7.49 -4.00 4.15
N CYS A 228 6.83 -5.09 4.55
CA CYS A 228 5.89 -5.85 3.71
C CYS A 228 4.71 -5.03 3.17
N VAL A 229 4.36 -3.91 3.81
CA VAL A 229 3.32 -2.99 3.34
C VAL A 229 3.87 -1.76 2.62
N ASN A 230 5.20 -1.73 2.39
CA ASN A 230 5.88 -0.64 1.71
C ASN A 230 5.59 0.73 2.36
N ALA A 231 5.81 0.80 3.68
CA ALA A 231 5.51 1.96 4.48
C ALA A 231 6.42 3.14 4.14
N ILE A 232 7.71 2.89 3.97
CA ILE A 232 8.72 3.93 3.73
C ILE A 232 8.47 4.77 2.49
N HIS A 233 7.89 4.19 1.42
CA HIS A 233 7.59 4.90 0.16
C HIS A 233 6.15 5.37 0.04
N ARG A 234 5.23 4.79 0.82
CA ARG A 234 3.79 4.89 0.54
C ARG A 234 2.99 5.55 1.63
N SER A 235 3.63 5.91 2.74
CA SER A 235 2.98 6.61 3.83
C SER A 235 3.64 7.93 4.17
N ASP A 236 2.85 8.83 4.69
CA ASP A 236 3.30 10.10 5.25
C ASP A 236 3.94 9.88 6.62
N PHE A 237 3.44 8.87 7.33
CA PHE A 237 3.91 8.41 8.62
C PHE A 237 4.09 6.88 8.57
N ALA A 238 5.32 6.42 8.59
CA ALA A 238 5.70 5.01 8.57
C ALA A 238 6.22 4.58 9.93
N VAL A 239 5.65 3.48 10.47
CA VAL A 239 6.13 2.81 11.69
C VAL A 239 6.73 1.48 11.26
N ILE A 240 8.04 1.31 11.43
CA ILE A 240 8.77 0.12 10.97
C ILE A 240 9.48 -0.53 12.15
N GLY A 241 9.10 -1.75 12.46
CA GLY A 241 9.64 -2.52 13.56
C GLY A 241 11.16 -2.69 13.48
N THR A 242 11.80 -2.54 14.62
CA THR A 242 13.23 -2.67 14.81
C THR A 242 13.55 -3.14 16.24
N TRP A 243 14.83 -3.34 16.54
CA TRP A 243 15.31 -3.63 17.89
C TRP A 243 16.56 -2.81 18.17
N ARG A 244 16.86 -2.57 19.44
CA ARG A 244 17.97 -1.71 19.87
C ARG A 244 19.20 -2.48 20.30
N ASP A 245 19.00 -3.60 20.96
CA ASP A 245 20.05 -4.52 21.42
C ASP A 245 20.66 -5.39 20.30
N ASP A 246 21.44 -6.38 20.65
CA ASP A 246 22.12 -7.27 19.72
C ASP A 246 21.17 -8.27 19.06
N MET A 247 21.40 -8.53 17.77
CA MET A 247 20.71 -9.62 17.06
C MET A 247 21.05 -10.97 17.72
N LYS A 248 20.05 -11.81 17.90
CA LYS A 248 20.24 -13.16 18.45
C LYS A 248 20.82 -14.09 17.39
N VAL A 249 21.87 -14.80 17.77
CA VAL A 249 22.55 -15.78 16.91
C VAL A 249 22.60 -17.15 17.60
N ASN A 250 21.98 -18.15 17.00
CA ASN A 250 22.14 -19.55 17.40
C ASN A 250 23.21 -20.19 16.51
N GLN A 251 24.43 -20.28 17.05
CA GLN A 251 25.60 -20.78 16.34
C GLN A 251 25.47 -22.24 15.87
N GLU A 252 24.76 -23.09 16.61
CA GLU A 252 24.53 -24.48 16.20
C GLU A 252 23.63 -24.54 14.94
N GLU A 253 22.60 -23.68 14.86
CA GLU A 253 21.75 -23.61 13.67
C GLU A 253 22.48 -22.92 12.49
N VAL A 254 23.41 -21.99 12.75
CA VAL A 254 24.31 -21.43 11.72
C VAL A 254 25.14 -22.54 11.11
N LYS A 255 25.85 -23.35 11.93
CA LYS A 255 26.68 -24.49 11.45
C LYS A 255 25.86 -25.49 10.64
N LYS A 256 24.64 -25.82 11.10
CA LYS A 256 23.74 -26.71 10.35
C LYS A 256 23.34 -26.09 9.00
N HIS A 257 23.10 -24.78 8.96
CA HIS A 257 22.79 -24.10 7.71
C HIS A 257 23.97 -24.12 6.74
N VAL A 258 25.18 -23.78 7.21
CA VAL A 258 26.42 -23.83 6.42
C VAL A 258 26.67 -25.24 5.88
N ALA A 259 26.53 -26.28 6.71
CA ALA A 259 26.67 -27.66 6.29
C ALA A 259 25.67 -28.07 5.20
N LYS A 260 24.46 -27.49 5.23
CA LYS A 260 23.40 -27.77 4.24
C LYS A 260 23.64 -27.08 2.88
N VAL A 261 24.03 -25.81 2.88
CA VAL A 261 24.11 -24.98 1.65
C VAL A 261 25.53 -24.84 1.12
N GLY A 262 26.53 -25.13 1.93
CA GLY A 262 27.94 -24.95 1.62
C GLY A 262 28.47 -23.57 1.99
N ARG A 263 29.74 -23.54 2.41
CA ARG A 263 30.41 -22.32 2.87
C ARG A 263 30.46 -21.21 1.81
N LYS A 264 30.72 -21.58 0.54
CA LYS A 264 30.74 -20.62 -0.57
C LYS A 264 29.39 -19.94 -0.73
N TYR A 265 28.31 -20.71 -0.73
CA TYR A 265 26.95 -20.15 -0.83
C TYR A 265 26.67 -19.19 0.32
N MET A 266 27.02 -19.58 1.55
CA MET A 266 26.85 -18.74 2.72
C MET A 266 27.57 -17.38 2.59
N ILE A 267 28.80 -17.40 2.10
CA ILE A 267 29.58 -16.17 1.88
C ILE A 267 28.92 -15.32 0.78
N ASP A 268 28.60 -15.91 -0.37
CA ASP A 268 28.10 -15.17 -1.54
C ASP A 268 26.70 -14.60 -1.32
N THR A 269 25.80 -15.33 -0.64
CA THR A 269 24.38 -14.98 -0.57
C THR A 269 23.96 -14.35 0.75
N VAL A 270 24.76 -14.48 1.82
CA VAL A 270 24.42 -13.92 3.12
C VAL A 270 25.44 -12.86 3.53
N VAL A 271 26.71 -13.25 3.65
CA VAL A 271 27.75 -12.37 4.18
C VAL A 271 28.02 -11.20 3.22
N SER A 272 28.27 -11.50 1.94
CA SER A 272 28.59 -10.49 0.92
C SER A 272 27.40 -9.57 0.58
N MET A 273 26.16 -10.07 0.83
CA MET A 273 24.94 -9.28 0.61
C MET A 273 24.58 -8.36 1.78
N CYS A 274 25.36 -8.39 2.86
CA CYS A 274 25.16 -7.46 3.98
C CYS A 274 25.54 -6.03 3.53
N PRO A 275 24.58 -5.07 3.53
CA PRO A 275 24.81 -3.72 2.98
C PRO A 275 25.86 -2.94 3.74
N THR A 276 26.06 -3.24 5.01
CA THR A 276 27.04 -2.57 5.88
C THR A 276 28.25 -3.45 6.24
N ARG A 277 28.31 -4.67 5.66
CA ARG A 277 29.39 -5.64 5.94
C ARG A 277 29.50 -6.01 7.42
N ALA A 278 28.37 -6.01 8.11
CA ALA A 278 28.30 -6.35 9.53
C ALA A 278 28.42 -7.84 9.85
N LEU A 279 28.60 -8.71 8.86
CA LEU A 279 28.65 -10.16 9.02
C LEU A 279 30.02 -10.73 8.66
N SER A 280 30.53 -11.67 9.46
CA SER A 280 31.75 -12.44 9.18
C SER A 280 31.52 -13.92 9.48
N LEU A 281 31.87 -14.80 8.53
CA LEU A 281 31.82 -16.25 8.71
C LEU A 281 33.21 -16.77 9.11
N ASN A 282 33.33 -17.30 10.31
CA ASN A 282 34.58 -17.85 10.87
C ASN A 282 34.93 -19.20 10.27
N ASP A 283 36.17 -19.64 10.46
CA ASP A 283 36.67 -20.92 9.93
C ASP A 283 35.97 -22.15 10.52
N ASP A 284 35.41 -22.04 11.71
CA ASP A 284 34.63 -23.08 12.37
C ASP A 284 33.11 -23.01 12.03
N ASP A 285 32.75 -22.29 10.98
CA ASP A 285 31.38 -22.07 10.53
C ASP A 285 30.46 -21.34 11.51
N THR A 286 31.01 -20.61 12.47
CA THR A 286 30.27 -19.66 13.30
C THR A 286 30.12 -18.30 12.58
N LEU A 287 29.10 -17.53 12.94
CA LEU A 287 28.82 -16.22 12.37
C LEU A 287 29.01 -15.13 13.42
N ASP A 288 29.88 -14.17 13.14
CA ASP A 288 30.00 -12.95 13.91
C ASP A 288 29.15 -11.84 13.30
N VAL A 289 28.56 -11.03 14.18
CA VAL A 289 27.72 -9.88 13.80
C VAL A 289 28.23 -8.64 14.51
N ASP A 290 28.67 -7.66 13.73
CA ASP A 290 28.92 -6.29 14.25
C ASP A 290 27.56 -5.56 14.39
N ASN A 291 26.97 -5.63 15.58
CA ASN A 291 25.67 -5.04 15.85
C ASN A 291 25.66 -3.52 15.77
N ASN A 292 26.81 -2.85 15.92
CA ASN A 292 26.93 -1.39 15.76
C ASN A 292 26.81 -0.97 14.30
N SER A 293 27.30 -1.78 13.36
CA SER A 293 27.20 -1.55 11.92
C SER A 293 25.94 -2.17 11.31
N CYS A 294 25.19 -2.99 12.04
CA CYS A 294 23.98 -3.64 11.54
C CYS A 294 22.82 -2.66 11.37
N VAL A 295 22.33 -2.52 10.14
CA VAL A 295 21.16 -1.65 9.82
C VAL A 295 19.80 -2.36 9.91
N ARG A 296 19.76 -3.55 10.46
CA ARG A 296 18.54 -4.32 10.74
C ARG A 296 17.64 -4.56 9.51
N CYS A 297 18.27 -4.74 8.34
CA CYS A 297 17.57 -4.90 7.05
C CYS A 297 16.86 -6.25 6.87
N MET A 298 16.97 -7.17 7.82
CA MET A 298 16.36 -8.50 7.85
C MET A 298 16.91 -9.52 6.85
N HIS A 299 17.83 -9.17 5.94
CA HIS A 299 18.28 -10.07 4.88
C HIS A 299 18.80 -11.42 5.43
N CYS A 300 19.78 -11.38 6.34
CA CYS A 300 20.38 -12.60 6.95
C CYS A 300 19.36 -13.39 7.77
N ILE A 301 18.49 -12.71 8.51
CA ILE A 301 17.41 -13.34 9.28
C ILE A 301 16.45 -14.09 8.36
N ASN A 302 16.05 -13.51 7.22
CA ASN A 302 15.15 -14.14 6.26
C ASN A 302 15.75 -15.42 5.64
N VAL A 303 17.06 -15.45 5.46
CA VAL A 303 17.76 -16.66 4.94
C VAL A 303 17.91 -17.73 6.00
N MET A 304 18.16 -17.32 7.25
CA MET A 304 18.49 -18.24 8.37
C MET A 304 17.51 -18.07 9.54
N THR A 305 16.22 -18.19 9.30
CA THR A 305 15.14 -17.94 10.30
C THR A 305 15.24 -18.77 11.59
N LYS A 306 15.93 -19.93 11.55
CA LYS A 306 16.17 -20.75 12.74
C LYS A 306 17.43 -20.34 13.50
N ALA A 307 18.37 -19.70 12.81
CA ALA A 307 19.67 -19.34 13.36
C ALA A 307 19.72 -17.89 13.84
N LEU A 308 18.99 -17.01 13.20
CA LEU A 308 19.01 -15.57 13.47
C LEU A 308 17.61 -15.05 13.78
N SER A 309 17.51 -14.12 14.72
CA SER A 309 16.26 -13.41 15.03
C SER A 309 16.56 -12.00 15.57
N PRO A 310 15.58 -11.09 15.54
CA PRO A 310 15.68 -9.80 16.21
C PRO A 310 16.07 -9.95 17.68
N GLY A 311 16.70 -8.92 18.24
CA GLY A 311 17.00 -8.83 19.67
C GLY A 311 15.75 -8.85 20.55
N ASP A 312 15.94 -8.64 21.85
CA ASP A 312 14.84 -8.63 22.85
C ASP A 312 14.27 -7.22 23.06
N ASP A 313 15.10 -6.18 22.97
CA ASP A 313 14.67 -4.81 23.13
C ASP A 313 14.03 -4.29 21.84
N ARG A 314 12.79 -4.74 21.60
CA ARG A 314 12.02 -4.50 20.38
C ARG A 314 11.16 -3.24 20.49
N GLY A 315 10.89 -2.62 19.34
CA GLY A 315 10.07 -1.43 19.18
C GLY A 315 9.99 -1.08 17.71
N ALA A 316 9.89 0.21 17.38
CA ALA A 316 9.82 0.68 16.00
C ALA A 316 10.65 1.94 15.76
N SER A 317 11.08 2.13 14.51
CA SER A 317 11.53 3.42 13.98
C SER A 317 10.34 4.14 13.34
N ILE A 318 10.30 5.47 13.46
CA ILE A 318 9.28 6.29 12.79
C ILE A 318 9.96 7.10 11.67
N MET A 319 9.38 7.01 10.48
CA MET A 319 9.83 7.74 9.30
C MET A 319 8.69 8.58 8.74
N ILE A 320 9.00 9.84 8.38
CA ILE A 320 8.01 10.80 7.93
C ILE A 320 8.29 11.23 6.49
N GLY A 321 7.24 11.41 5.69
CA GLY A 321 7.29 12.08 4.40
C GLY A 321 7.49 11.17 3.19
N GLY A 322 7.25 9.87 3.32
CA GLY A 322 7.27 8.95 2.18
C GLY A 322 6.17 9.27 1.17
N LYS A 323 6.55 9.34 -0.12
CA LYS A 323 5.62 9.63 -1.21
C LYS A 323 6.13 9.07 -2.52
N ARG A 324 5.22 8.52 -3.31
CA ARG A 324 5.46 8.26 -4.73
C ARG A 324 4.45 8.98 -5.58
N SER A 325 4.92 9.74 -6.56
CA SER A 325 4.09 10.42 -7.55
C SER A 325 4.82 10.54 -8.87
N LEU A 326 4.04 10.75 -9.95
CA LEU A 326 4.60 11.00 -11.28
C LEU A 326 5.31 12.35 -11.36
N LYS A 327 4.96 13.30 -10.49
CA LYS A 327 5.51 14.67 -10.51
C LYS A 327 6.92 14.76 -9.93
N VAL A 328 7.16 14.08 -8.81
CA VAL A 328 8.42 14.19 -8.05
C VAL A 328 9.16 12.86 -7.92
N GLY A 329 8.66 11.79 -8.53
CA GLY A 329 9.21 10.44 -8.37
C GLY A 329 8.95 9.88 -6.98
N ASP A 330 9.93 9.15 -6.44
CA ASP A 330 9.87 8.53 -5.13
C ASP A 330 10.60 9.40 -4.10
N LEU A 331 9.88 9.78 -3.05
CA LEU A 331 10.44 10.30 -1.80
C LEU A 331 10.33 9.21 -0.74
N MET A 332 11.44 8.84 -0.14
CA MET A 332 11.46 7.94 1.01
C MET A 332 11.18 8.72 2.29
N GLY A 333 10.54 8.08 3.25
CA GLY A 333 10.40 8.66 4.58
C GLY A 333 11.77 8.94 5.20
N THR A 334 11.92 10.10 5.85
CA THR A 334 13.08 10.43 6.67
C THR A 334 12.88 9.87 8.07
N MET A 335 13.88 9.19 8.61
CA MET A 335 13.85 8.70 9.98
C MET A 335 13.87 9.90 10.95
N VAL A 336 12.81 10.04 11.74
CA VAL A 336 12.69 11.12 12.74
C VAL A 336 12.79 10.59 14.17
N VAL A 337 12.30 9.35 14.41
CA VAL A 337 12.48 8.64 15.67
C VAL A 337 13.22 7.33 15.39
N PRO A 338 14.51 7.22 15.74
CA PRO A 338 15.28 6.00 15.49
C PRO A 338 14.74 4.77 16.21
N PHE A 339 14.25 4.96 17.43
CA PHE A 339 13.65 3.89 18.22
C PHE A 339 12.59 4.44 19.18
N MET A 340 11.40 3.86 19.12
CA MET A 340 10.30 4.04 20.05
C MET A 340 9.91 2.67 20.58
N LYS A 341 9.87 2.52 21.92
CA LYS A 341 9.36 1.31 22.55
C LYS A 341 7.85 1.22 22.28
N LEU A 342 7.33 0.02 21.99
CA LEU A 342 5.90 -0.21 21.73
C LEU A 342 5.49 -1.52 22.39
N GLU A 343 5.35 -1.50 23.71
CA GLU A 343 5.08 -2.67 24.54
C GLU A 343 3.90 -2.45 25.49
N THR A 344 3.85 -1.30 26.15
CA THR A 344 2.82 -0.95 27.13
C THR A 344 1.73 -0.05 26.52
N ASP A 345 0.62 0.18 27.27
CA ASP A 345 -0.43 1.09 26.84
C ASP A 345 0.10 2.49 26.68
N GLU A 346 0.93 2.93 27.61
CA GLU A 346 1.56 4.25 27.60
C GLU A 346 2.49 4.45 26.39
N ASP A 347 3.17 3.39 25.93
CA ASP A 347 4.00 3.46 24.73
C ASP A 347 3.14 3.71 23.46
N PHE A 348 1.96 3.08 23.38
CA PHE A 348 1.06 3.27 22.25
C PHE A 348 0.35 4.63 22.30
N GLU A 349 0.01 5.11 23.49
CA GLU A 349 -0.51 6.49 23.69
C GLU A 349 0.52 7.52 23.23
N ALA A 350 1.81 7.34 23.59
CA ALA A 350 2.88 8.23 23.11
C ALA A 350 3.05 8.21 21.58
N LEU A 351 2.81 7.06 20.92
CA LEU A 351 2.79 6.98 19.46
C LEU A 351 1.61 7.78 18.88
N GLU A 352 0.44 7.71 19.49
CA GLU A 352 -0.76 8.43 19.05
C GLU A 352 -0.59 9.94 19.24
N GLU A 353 -0.07 10.40 20.38
CA GLU A 353 0.26 11.80 20.63
C GLU A 353 1.29 12.35 19.62
N PHE A 354 2.32 11.57 19.32
CA PHE A 354 3.29 11.97 18.30
C PHE A 354 2.69 12.03 16.90
N ALA A 355 1.78 11.10 16.58
CA ALA A 355 1.03 11.12 15.33
C ALA A 355 0.13 12.35 15.20
N GLU A 356 -0.54 12.74 16.30
CA GLU A 356 -1.38 13.94 16.39
C GLU A 356 -0.55 15.20 16.11
N THR A 357 0.58 15.37 16.78
CA THR A 357 1.50 16.49 16.55
C THR A 357 1.96 16.60 15.10
N CYS A 358 2.20 15.45 14.44
CA CYS A 358 2.56 15.43 13.01
C CYS A 358 1.38 15.81 12.10
N ILE A 359 0.16 15.41 12.43
CA ILE A 359 -1.07 15.78 11.69
C ILE A 359 -1.36 17.26 11.84
N GLU A 360 -1.24 17.81 13.05
CA GLU A 360 -1.42 19.23 13.33
C GLU A 360 -0.41 20.07 12.56
N PHE A 361 0.88 19.71 12.63
CA PHE A 361 1.90 20.38 11.82
C PHE A 361 1.53 20.37 10.33
N PHE A 362 1.06 19.23 9.82
CA PHE A 362 0.66 19.11 8.42
C PHE A 362 -0.55 19.96 8.09
N ALA A 363 -1.56 19.99 8.96
CA ALA A 363 -2.76 20.79 8.78
C ALA A 363 -2.46 22.30 8.73
N ASP A 364 -1.55 22.76 9.60
CA ASP A 364 -1.22 24.18 9.73
C ASP A 364 -0.26 24.71 8.65
N ASN A 365 0.61 23.83 8.12
CA ASN A 365 1.74 24.28 7.28
C ASN A 365 1.64 23.85 5.82
N ALA A 366 0.88 22.79 5.48
CA ALA A 366 0.82 22.30 4.12
C ALA A 366 -0.04 23.19 3.21
N LEU A 367 0.40 23.34 1.97
CA LEU A 367 -0.39 23.96 0.92
C LEU A 367 -1.41 22.97 0.35
N GLU A 368 -2.43 23.49 -0.35
CA GLU A 368 -3.42 22.65 -1.02
C GLU A 368 -2.74 21.66 -1.98
N HIS A 369 -3.10 20.38 -1.87
CA HIS A 369 -2.51 19.26 -2.64
C HIS A 369 -1.04 18.96 -2.34
N GLU A 370 -0.44 19.53 -1.31
CA GLU A 370 0.89 19.22 -0.82
C GLU A 370 0.85 18.05 0.18
N ARG A 371 1.80 17.14 0.10
CA ARG A 371 1.99 16.05 1.09
C ARG A 371 2.99 16.49 2.14
N ILE A 372 2.92 15.92 3.36
CA ILE A 372 3.82 16.31 4.46
C ILE A 372 5.29 16.25 4.06
N GLY A 373 5.72 15.28 3.25
CA GLY A 373 7.09 15.22 2.76
C GLY A 373 7.48 16.40 1.87
N GLU A 374 6.56 16.92 1.05
CA GLU A 374 6.77 18.12 0.24
C GLU A 374 6.73 19.38 1.12
N THR A 375 5.87 19.40 2.13
CA THR A 375 5.83 20.47 3.14
C THR A 375 7.16 20.58 3.87
N ILE A 376 7.72 19.44 4.33
CA ILE A 376 9.03 19.39 4.99
C ILE A 376 10.14 19.84 4.04
N ASP A 377 10.12 19.45 2.77
CA ASP A 377 11.13 19.89 1.78
C ASP A 377 11.05 21.40 1.54
N ARG A 378 9.87 22.01 1.57
CA ARG A 378 9.66 23.43 1.38
C ARG A 378 10.04 24.27 2.63
N ILE A 379 9.66 23.80 3.81
CA ILE A 379 9.86 24.53 5.08
C ILE A 379 11.28 24.26 5.66
N SER A 380 11.73 23.08 5.60
CA SER A 380 12.95 22.40 6.03
C SER A 380 12.70 21.37 7.15
N LEU A 381 13.53 20.33 7.15
CA LEU A 381 13.44 19.27 8.17
C LEU A 381 13.72 19.78 9.59
N PRO A 382 14.72 20.65 9.85
CA PRO A 382 14.93 21.18 11.21
C PRO A 382 13.71 21.91 11.78
N VAL A 383 13.00 22.69 10.98
CA VAL A 383 11.78 23.39 11.43
C VAL A 383 10.68 22.40 11.76
N PHE A 384 10.52 21.34 10.96
CA PHE A 384 9.58 20.25 11.28
C PHE A 384 9.95 19.57 12.60
N LEU A 385 11.21 19.18 12.78
CA LEU A 385 11.67 18.49 13.99
C LEU A 385 11.43 19.33 15.25
N GLU A 386 11.75 20.64 15.18
CA GLU A 386 11.47 21.58 16.29
C GLU A 386 9.97 21.65 16.61
N ALA A 387 9.13 21.75 15.57
CA ALA A 387 7.68 21.83 15.75
C ALA A 387 7.06 20.58 16.39
N VAL A 388 7.61 19.40 16.10
CA VAL A 388 7.15 18.13 16.67
C VAL A 388 7.95 17.69 17.91
N GLY A 389 8.79 18.58 18.46
CA GLY A 389 9.51 18.36 19.72
C GLY A 389 10.65 17.34 19.61
N ILE A 390 11.21 17.11 18.42
CA ILE A 390 12.34 16.20 18.18
C ILE A 390 13.63 17.02 18.03
N GLU A 391 14.66 16.68 18.81
CA GLU A 391 15.99 17.26 18.64
C GLU A 391 16.64 16.81 17.33
N ALA A 392 17.06 17.78 16.52
CA ALA A 392 17.67 17.51 15.23
C ALA A 392 19.03 16.81 15.38
N ASN A 393 19.20 15.65 14.74
CA ASN A 393 20.46 14.94 14.67
C ASN A 393 21.08 15.12 13.27
N PRO A 394 22.37 15.47 13.12
CA PRO A 394 23.01 15.62 11.82
C PRO A 394 22.86 14.43 10.88
N ASN A 395 22.75 13.23 11.40
CA ASN A 395 22.54 12.02 10.60
C ASN A 395 21.14 11.91 9.96
N MET A 396 20.16 12.70 10.41
CA MET A 396 18.81 12.74 9.84
C MET A 396 18.70 13.57 8.55
N VAL A 397 19.64 14.52 8.34
CA VAL A 397 19.52 15.59 7.34
C VAL A 397 20.50 15.48 6.16
N ASN A 398 21.41 14.51 6.16
CA ASN A 398 22.55 14.50 5.24
C ASN A 398 22.24 13.91 3.85
N HIS A 399 21.07 13.36 3.61
CA HIS A 399 20.76 12.68 2.35
C HIS A 399 19.39 13.07 1.81
N PRO A 400 19.26 13.30 0.50
CA PRO A 400 17.98 13.50 -0.12
C PRO A 400 17.10 12.24 0.05
N ARG A 401 15.83 12.44 0.34
CA ARG A 401 14.82 11.37 0.52
C ARG A 401 14.40 10.69 -0.80
N THR A 402 15.27 10.73 -1.81
CA THR A 402 15.02 10.13 -3.11
C THR A 402 15.31 8.63 -3.09
N SER A 403 14.48 7.85 -3.75
CA SER A 403 14.71 6.43 -3.93
C SER A 403 15.77 6.16 -4.98
N SER A 404 16.73 5.29 -4.68
CA SER A 404 17.70 4.80 -5.65
C SER A 404 17.10 3.84 -6.71
N TYR A 405 15.84 3.43 -6.54
CA TYR A 405 15.16 2.52 -7.49
C TYR A 405 14.73 3.17 -8.81
N VAL A 406 14.92 4.48 -8.97
CA VAL A 406 14.52 5.22 -10.18
C VAL A 406 15.70 5.53 -11.08
N ARG A 407 16.88 4.95 -10.85
CA ARG A 407 17.98 5.01 -11.79
C ARG A 407 17.74 4.00 -12.90
N THR A 408 17.12 4.48 -13.98
CA THR A 408 16.93 3.69 -15.20
C THR A 408 18.00 3.97 -16.25
N ASP A 409 18.82 4.98 -16.04
CA ASP A 409 19.74 5.50 -17.05
C ASP A 409 20.79 4.46 -17.49
N ASP A 410 21.17 3.54 -16.61
CA ASP A 410 22.16 2.50 -16.90
C ASP A 410 21.60 1.08 -16.68
N PHE A 411 20.26 0.92 -16.48
CA PHE A 411 19.69 -0.37 -16.10
C PHE A 411 19.90 -1.44 -17.19
N ASP A 412 19.72 -1.08 -18.44
CA ASP A 412 19.84 -2.01 -19.56
C ASP A 412 21.30 -2.46 -19.74
N GLU A 413 22.25 -1.54 -19.62
CA GLU A 413 23.68 -1.87 -19.66
C GLU A 413 24.13 -2.75 -18.48
N GLU A 414 23.63 -2.49 -17.27
CA GLU A 414 23.94 -3.32 -16.11
C GLU A 414 23.28 -4.71 -16.19
N ALA A 415 22.09 -4.81 -16.75
CA ALA A 415 21.42 -6.07 -17.02
C ALA A 415 22.18 -6.89 -18.04
N GLU A 416 22.63 -6.28 -19.17
CA GLU A 416 23.46 -6.94 -20.18
C GLU A 416 24.76 -7.49 -19.57
N LYS A 417 25.50 -6.67 -18.83
CA LYS A 417 26.74 -7.09 -18.13
C LYS A 417 26.48 -8.23 -17.13
N TRP A 418 25.32 -8.25 -16.49
CA TRP A 418 24.94 -9.33 -15.58
C TRP A 418 24.68 -10.64 -16.35
N PHE A 419 23.94 -10.59 -17.45
CA PHE A 419 23.67 -11.75 -18.30
C PHE A 419 24.95 -12.30 -18.94
N GLU A 420 25.86 -11.45 -19.40
CA GLU A 420 27.17 -11.87 -19.92
C GLU A 420 28.01 -12.60 -18.88
N ARG A 421 28.07 -12.09 -17.65
CA ARG A 421 28.76 -12.76 -16.53
C ARG A 421 28.15 -14.13 -16.24
N LYS A 422 26.82 -14.23 -16.20
CA LYS A 422 26.12 -15.49 -15.97
C LYS A 422 26.33 -16.51 -17.07
N ALA A 423 26.37 -16.08 -18.31
CA ALA A 423 26.69 -16.96 -19.47
C ALA A 423 28.14 -17.48 -19.41
N ALA A 424 29.09 -16.62 -19.02
CA ALA A 424 30.47 -17.00 -18.85
C ALA A 424 30.67 -18.00 -17.68
N GLU A 425 30.02 -17.78 -16.53
CA GLU A 425 30.03 -18.71 -15.39
C GLU A 425 29.47 -20.09 -15.79
N SER A 426 28.34 -20.11 -16.51
CA SER A 426 27.72 -21.36 -16.98
C SER A 426 28.60 -22.11 -17.96
N SER A 427 29.28 -21.40 -18.86
CA SER A 427 30.22 -22.01 -19.83
C SER A 427 31.47 -22.55 -19.16
N ALA A 428 31.97 -21.88 -18.12
CA ALA A 428 33.13 -22.34 -17.36
C ALA A 428 32.80 -23.59 -16.51
N ALA A 429 31.56 -23.67 -15.98
CA ALA A 429 31.12 -24.86 -15.26
C ALA A 429 30.98 -26.11 -16.15
N VAL A 430 30.57 -25.94 -17.40
CA VAL A 430 30.46 -27.04 -18.37
C VAL A 430 31.82 -27.47 -18.90
N ALA A 431 32.82 -26.59 -18.96
CA ALA A 431 34.18 -26.90 -19.44
C ALA A 431 35.07 -27.51 -18.35
N GLY A 432 34.63 -27.57 -17.10
CA GLY A 432 35.34 -28.15 -15.95
C GLY A 432 34.89 -29.55 -15.54
N GLU A 433 33.92 -30.14 -16.25
CA GLU A 433 33.56 -31.56 -16.23
C GLU A 433 34.21 -32.30 -17.41
#